data_c7aee7da32458fdb8322b4b741395078
#
_entry.id   c7aee7da32458fdb8322b4b741395078
#
_cell.length_a   1.000
_cell.length_b   1.000
_cell.length_c   1.000
_cell.angle_alpha   90.00
_cell.angle_beta   90.00
_cell.angle_gamma   90.00
#
_symmetry.space_group_name_H-M   'P 1'
#
loop_
_entity.id
_entity.type
_entity.pdbx_description
1 polymer ?
#
loop_
_entity_poly.entity_id
_entity_poly.type
_entity_poly.pdbx_seq_one_letter_code
_entity_poly.pdbx_strand_id
1 'polypeptide(L)'
;GIHGNEPEGRIATRELPHALASRPGALERITLTILEDLNPDGSAANVRGNANGVDLNRNYPASNFLPGPQFGQRPLDQPEAQALHELVAAERPHLVLVAHSWRGRHFVNYDGPAERFAELFAHHSGFPIERSDHLPPTPGSLGSWIGRTLGVPILTLEYLRGSDPLAAWLDTREAILAVVLSA
;
A
#
# COMPACT_ATOMS: atom_id res chain seq x y z
N GLY A 1 4.60 -0.41 5.77
CA GLY A 1 5.83 0.25 6.23
C GLY A 1 6.22 1.52 5.47
N ILE A 2 5.29 2.18 4.77
CA ILE A 2 5.52 3.52 4.18
C ILE A 2 5.50 4.60 5.28
N HIS A 3 4.53 4.50 6.20
CA HIS A 3 4.49 5.34 7.40
C HIS A 3 4.90 4.51 8.60
N GLY A 4 5.94 4.95 9.31
CA GLY A 4 6.50 4.19 10.40
C GLY A 4 5.56 3.98 11.59
N ASN A 5 4.59 4.89 11.76
CA ASN A 5 3.58 4.81 12.81
C ASN A 5 2.28 4.10 12.37
N GLU A 6 2.32 3.28 11.32
CA GLU A 6 1.19 2.49 10.80
C GLU A 6 1.56 0.99 10.74
N PRO A 7 1.72 0.31 11.88
CA PRO A 7 2.23 -1.07 11.92
C PRO A 7 1.17 -2.13 11.57
N GLU A 8 -0.13 -1.79 11.57
CA GLU A 8 -1.24 -2.73 11.53
C GLU A 8 -1.21 -3.64 10.30
N GLY A 9 -0.86 -3.10 9.13
CA GLY A 9 -0.80 -3.86 7.88
C GLY A 9 0.51 -4.61 7.63
N ARG A 10 1.55 -4.38 8.44
CA ARG A 10 2.88 -4.97 8.19
C ARG A 10 2.93 -6.48 8.41
N ILE A 11 2.08 -7.02 9.26
CA ILE A 11 2.03 -8.46 9.48
C ILE A 11 1.62 -9.22 8.21
N ALA A 12 0.80 -8.62 7.36
CA ALA A 12 0.38 -9.22 6.10
C ALA A 12 1.57 -9.53 5.18
N THR A 13 2.61 -8.69 5.16
CA THR A 13 3.81 -8.92 4.35
C THR A 13 4.64 -10.10 4.83
N ARG A 14 4.59 -10.42 6.12
CA ARG A 14 5.28 -11.58 6.72
C ARG A 14 4.49 -12.87 6.56
N GLU A 15 3.16 -12.80 6.75
CA GLU A 15 2.30 -13.98 6.77
C GLU A 15 1.85 -14.42 5.36
N LEU A 16 1.75 -13.49 4.40
CA LEU A 16 1.29 -13.80 3.05
C LEU A 16 2.14 -14.86 2.33
N PRO A 17 3.49 -14.85 2.39
CA PRO A 17 4.30 -15.91 1.79
C PRO A 17 3.98 -17.29 2.36
N HIS A 18 3.79 -17.40 3.67
CA HIS A 18 3.43 -18.65 4.33
C HIS A 18 2.04 -19.14 3.93
N ALA A 19 1.08 -18.21 3.85
CA ALA A 19 -0.28 -18.52 3.43
C ALA A 19 -0.34 -18.98 1.96
N LEU A 20 0.46 -18.40 1.07
CA LEU A 20 0.59 -18.83 -0.33
C LEU A 20 1.31 -20.17 -0.46
N ALA A 21 2.40 -20.37 0.29
CA ALA A 21 3.15 -21.62 0.26
C ALA A 21 2.32 -22.84 0.74
N SER A 22 1.31 -22.60 1.59
CA SER A 22 0.37 -23.63 2.02
C SER A 22 -0.71 -23.99 1.00
N ARG A 23 -0.78 -23.27 -0.15
CA ARG A 23 -1.78 -23.48 -1.21
C ARG A 23 -1.13 -24.09 -2.45
N PRO A 24 -1.41 -25.36 -2.81
CA PRO A 24 -0.83 -25.99 -3.99
C PRO A 24 -1.08 -25.17 -5.25
N GLY A 25 -0.03 -24.97 -6.05
CA GLY A 25 -0.11 -24.24 -7.32
C GLY A 25 -0.26 -22.73 -7.24
N ALA A 26 -0.37 -22.13 -6.05
CA ALA A 26 -0.56 -20.69 -5.90
C ALA A 26 0.59 -19.87 -6.53
N LEU A 27 1.83 -20.31 -6.33
CA LEU A 27 3.03 -19.62 -6.83
C LEU A 27 3.44 -20.03 -8.27
N GLU A 28 2.72 -20.93 -8.91
CA GLU A 28 3.02 -21.32 -10.30
C GLU A 28 2.55 -20.27 -11.32
N ARG A 29 1.63 -19.40 -10.92
CA ARG A 29 0.94 -18.45 -11.80
C ARG A 29 1.27 -17.00 -11.53
N ILE A 30 1.89 -16.72 -10.39
CA ILE A 30 2.18 -15.36 -9.93
C ILE A 30 3.64 -15.20 -9.52
N THR A 31 4.19 -14.04 -9.78
CA THR A 31 5.42 -13.55 -9.14
C THR A 31 5.00 -12.53 -8.08
N LEU A 32 5.43 -12.73 -6.86
CA LEU A 32 5.11 -11.85 -5.73
C LEU A 32 6.38 -11.19 -5.22
N THR A 33 6.43 -9.86 -5.33
CA THR A 33 7.47 -9.04 -4.72
C THR A 33 6.91 -8.40 -3.45
N ILE A 34 7.58 -8.56 -2.32
CA ILE A 34 7.15 -8.04 -1.02
C ILE A 34 8.19 -7.06 -0.50
N LEU A 35 7.72 -5.86 -0.17
CA LEU A 35 8.47 -4.85 0.57
C LEU A 35 7.82 -4.67 1.94
N GLU A 36 8.48 -5.20 2.97
CA GLU A 36 7.91 -5.20 4.32
C GLU A 36 7.92 -3.81 4.96
N ASP A 37 9.03 -3.09 4.82
CA ASP A 37 9.23 -1.79 5.44
C ASP A 37 10.03 -0.87 4.53
N LEU A 38 9.35 0.11 3.95
CA LEU A 38 9.99 1.13 3.11
C LEU A 38 10.65 2.21 3.96
N ASN A 39 10.21 2.41 5.19
CA ASN A 39 10.60 3.51 6.06
C ASN A 39 11.13 2.99 7.40
N PRO A 40 12.28 2.31 7.41
CA PRO A 40 12.81 1.69 8.63
C PRO A 40 13.11 2.70 9.74
N ASP A 41 13.56 3.91 9.39
CA ASP A 41 13.85 4.98 10.36
C ASP A 41 12.57 5.48 11.01
N GLY A 42 11.53 5.75 10.21
CA GLY A 42 10.22 6.15 10.72
C GLY A 42 9.59 5.05 11.57
N SER A 43 9.76 3.79 11.18
CA SER A 43 9.27 2.63 11.93
C SER A 43 9.98 2.49 13.28
N ALA A 44 11.29 2.64 13.32
CA ALA A 44 12.07 2.60 14.56
C ALA A 44 11.70 3.76 15.51
N ALA A 45 11.44 4.95 14.95
CA ALA A 45 11.04 6.13 15.70
C ALA A 45 9.53 6.22 15.99
N ASN A 46 8.71 5.32 15.42
CA ASN A 46 7.24 5.37 15.47
C ASN A 46 6.66 6.71 14.99
N VAL A 47 7.20 7.23 13.90
CA VAL A 47 6.75 8.48 13.27
C VAL A 47 6.28 8.25 11.83
N ARG A 48 5.49 9.19 11.29
CA ARG A 48 4.93 9.07 9.94
C ARG A 48 5.99 9.21 8.85
N GLY A 49 6.80 10.26 8.93
CA GLY A 49 7.83 10.57 7.94
C GLY A 49 9.07 9.70 8.06
N ASN A 50 9.96 9.83 7.08
CA ASN A 50 11.29 9.23 7.11
C ASN A 50 12.27 10.02 8.02
N ALA A 51 13.56 9.68 8.01
CA ALA A 51 14.60 10.37 8.77
C ALA A 51 14.68 11.89 8.48
N ASN A 52 14.26 12.31 7.30
CA ASN A 52 14.22 13.72 6.89
C ASN A 52 12.89 14.41 7.23
N GLY A 53 11.95 13.72 7.90
CA GLY A 53 10.62 14.24 8.24
C GLY A 53 9.66 14.31 7.06
N VAL A 54 9.99 13.68 5.93
CA VAL A 54 9.16 13.67 4.72
C VAL A 54 8.17 12.52 4.75
N ASP A 55 6.90 12.80 4.43
CA ASP A 55 5.88 11.81 4.16
C ASP A 55 6.17 11.13 2.81
N LEU A 56 6.69 9.91 2.85
CA LEU A 56 7.07 9.17 1.65
C LEU A 56 5.88 8.94 0.71
N ASN A 57 4.65 8.87 1.24
CA ASN A 57 3.44 8.76 0.41
C ASN A 57 2.97 10.12 -0.16
N ARG A 58 3.89 11.07 -0.27
CA ARG A 58 3.73 12.38 -0.94
C ARG A 58 4.90 12.71 -1.87
N ASN A 59 5.86 11.78 -2.04
CA ASN A 59 7.13 12.07 -2.72
C ASN A 59 7.27 11.39 -4.10
N TYR A 60 6.16 10.89 -4.69
CA TYR A 60 6.20 10.23 -6.01
C TYR A 60 5.88 11.18 -7.17
N PRO A 61 6.34 10.85 -8.41
CA PRO A 61 6.21 11.68 -9.60
C PRO A 61 4.78 11.59 -10.21
N ALA A 62 3.79 11.92 -9.41
CA ALA A 62 2.40 12.02 -9.84
C ALA A 62 2.11 13.42 -10.39
N SER A 63 1.15 13.52 -11.31
CA SER A 63 0.75 14.80 -11.93
C SER A 63 0.23 15.83 -10.92
N ASN A 64 -0.20 15.39 -9.75
CA ASN A 64 -0.68 16.20 -8.64
C ASN A 64 0.37 16.43 -7.53
N PHE A 65 1.65 16.16 -7.78
CA PHE A 65 2.70 16.43 -6.79
C PHE A 65 2.70 17.91 -6.39
N LEU A 66 2.88 18.17 -5.11
CA LEU A 66 3.05 19.50 -4.54
C LEU A 66 4.34 19.54 -3.72
N PRO A 67 5.26 20.51 -3.98
CA PRO A 67 6.44 20.66 -3.15
C PRO A 67 6.11 21.22 -1.77
N GLY A 68 6.85 20.80 -0.76
CA GLY A 68 6.67 21.30 0.61
C GLY A 68 7.59 20.61 1.61
N PRO A 69 7.77 21.20 2.81
CA PRO A 69 8.67 20.64 3.82
C PRO A 69 8.35 19.19 4.21
N GLN A 70 7.06 18.81 4.19
CA GLN A 70 6.60 17.47 4.54
C GLN A 70 6.44 16.55 3.31
N PHE A 71 6.60 17.07 2.08
CA PHE A 71 6.37 16.33 0.84
C PHE A 71 7.64 16.15 0.00
N GLY A 72 8.71 16.82 0.40
CA GLY A 72 9.92 17.01 -0.41
C GLY A 72 9.81 18.22 -1.32
N GLN A 73 10.95 18.68 -1.85
CA GLN A 73 11.01 19.85 -2.75
C GLN A 73 10.76 19.46 -4.21
N ARG A 74 10.98 18.21 -4.53
CA ARG A 74 10.73 17.60 -5.86
C ARG A 74 10.35 16.14 -5.68
N PRO A 75 9.66 15.52 -6.66
CA PRO A 75 9.41 14.10 -6.63
C PRO A 75 10.72 13.32 -6.53
N LEU A 76 10.70 12.21 -5.79
CA LEU A 76 11.82 11.30 -5.64
C LEU A 76 13.10 11.96 -5.06
N ASP A 77 12.95 12.98 -4.21
CA ASP A 77 14.11 13.55 -3.51
C ASP A 77 14.45 12.78 -2.22
N GLN A 78 13.66 11.76 -1.88
CA GLN A 78 13.94 10.86 -0.76
C GLN A 78 14.47 9.51 -1.26
N PRO A 79 15.51 8.93 -0.64
CA PRO A 79 16.15 7.69 -1.10
C PRO A 79 15.17 6.50 -1.08
N GLU A 80 14.29 6.43 -0.11
CA GLU A 80 13.28 5.37 -0.02
C GLU A 80 12.27 5.46 -1.17
N ALA A 81 11.84 6.68 -1.52
CA ALA A 81 10.95 6.89 -2.65
C ALA A 81 11.62 6.54 -3.98
N GLN A 82 12.93 6.84 -4.14
CA GLN A 82 13.72 6.42 -5.29
C GLN A 82 13.81 4.89 -5.38
N ALA A 83 14.13 4.22 -4.27
CA ALA A 83 14.25 2.76 -4.23
C ALA A 83 12.93 2.07 -4.63
N LEU A 84 11.79 2.54 -4.11
CA LEU A 84 10.49 1.98 -4.52
C LEU A 84 10.17 2.29 -5.99
N HIS A 85 10.51 3.49 -6.48
CA HIS A 85 10.32 3.85 -7.87
C HIS A 85 11.11 2.93 -8.81
N GLU A 86 12.38 2.66 -8.49
CA GLU A 86 13.25 1.74 -9.24
C GLU A 86 12.71 0.30 -9.20
N LEU A 87 12.25 -0.15 -8.04
CA LEU A 87 11.64 -1.45 -7.88
C LEU A 87 10.39 -1.60 -8.77
N VAL A 88 9.48 -0.64 -8.74
CA VAL A 88 8.27 -0.65 -9.58
C VAL A 88 8.63 -0.65 -11.07
N ALA A 89 9.65 0.12 -11.47
CA ALA A 89 10.12 0.16 -12.86
C ALA A 89 10.73 -1.16 -13.32
N ALA A 90 11.45 -1.85 -12.44
CA ALA A 90 12.08 -3.16 -12.72
C ALA A 90 11.03 -4.28 -12.78
N GLU A 91 10.16 -4.37 -11.79
CA GLU A 91 9.18 -5.45 -11.63
C GLU A 91 7.97 -5.32 -12.56
N ARG A 92 7.60 -4.10 -12.97
CA ARG A 92 6.42 -3.82 -13.80
C ARG A 92 5.17 -4.54 -13.32
N PRO A 93 4.73 -4.32 -12.09
CA PRO A 93 3.66 -5.09 -11.47
C PRO A 93 2.34 -4.93 -12.22
N HIS A 94 1.53 -6.00 -12.29
CA HIS A 94 0.16 -5.95 -12.81
C HIS A 94 -0.84 -5.46 -11.77
N LEU A 95 -0.47 -5.54 -10.49
CA LEU A 95 -1.27 -5.10 -9.35
C LEU A 95 -0.33 -4.71 -8.21
N VAL A 96 -0.68 -3.63 -7.52
CA VAL A 96 0.01 -3.21 -6.29
C VAL A 96 -0.97 -3.20 -5.13
N LEU A 97 -0.57 -3.76 -3.98
CA LEU A 97 -1.28 -3.64 -2.71
C LEU A 97 -0.42 -2.85 -1.74
N VAL A 98 -1.02 -1.86 -1.10
CA VAL A 98 -0.36 -1.02 -0.08
C VAL A 98 -1.19 -1.06 1.19
N ALA A 99 -0.53 -1.26 2.33
CA ALA A 99 -1.17 -1.24 3.63
C ALA A 99 -0.87 0.06 4.38
N HIS A 100 -1.91 0.70 4.85
CA HIS A 100 -1.92 1.89 5.69
C HIS A 100 -2.84 1.70 6.89
N SER A 101 -2.97 2.73 7.73
CA SER A 101 -3.91 2.73 8.83
C SER A 101 -4.65 4.06 8.92
N TRP A 102 -5.97 3.98 9.08
CA TRP A 102 -6.85 5.14 9.18
C TRP A 102 -7.48 5.26 10.57
N ARG A 103 -7.65 6.48 11.05
CA ARG A 103 -8.31 6.72 12.33
C ARG A 103 -9.82 6.56 12.22
N GLY A 104 -10.42 5.80 13.15
CA GLY A 104 -11.86 5.70 13.33
C GLY A 104 -12.55 4.62 12.49
N ARG A 105 -11.94 4.12 11.41
CA ARG A 105 -12.52 3.06 10.57
C ARG A 105 -11.48 2.34 9.72
N HIS A 106 -11.86 1.18 9.21
CA HIS A 106 -11.14 0.48 8.16
C HIS A 106 -11.90 0.61 6.83
N PHE A 107 -11.19 0.53 5.71
CA PHE A 107 -11.77 0.52 4.36
C PHE A 107 -10.71 0.08 3.34
N VAL A 108 -11.15 -0.22 2.13
CA VAL A 108 -10.27 -0.37 0.98
C VAL A 108 -10.51 0.81 0.03
N ASN A 109 -9.41 1.43 -0.40
CA ASN A 109 -9.39 2.44 -1.44
C ASN A 109 -8.68 1.90 -2.68
N TYR A 110 -8.97 2.45 -3.85
CA TYR A 110 -8.30 2.07 -5.08
C TYR A 110 -8.07 3.25 -6.01
N ASP A 111 -7.02 3.13 -6.82
CA ASP A 111 -6.72 4.03 -7.93
C ASP A 111 -6.33 3.20 -9.17
N GLY A 112 -6.45 3.81 -10.36
CA GLY A 112 -6.28 3.10 -11.61
C GLY A 112 -7.41 2.10 -11.89
N PRO A 113 -7.21 1.12 -12.78
CA PRO A 113 -8.23 0.13 -13.16
C PRO A 113 -8.38 -0.99 -12.13
N ALA A 114 -8.53 -0.66 -10.85
CA ALA A 114 -8.50 -1.61 -9.73
C ALA A 114 -9.87 -1.89 -9.09
N GLU A 115 -10.98 -1.37 -9.64
CA GLU A 115 -12.32 -1.51 -9.08
C GLU A 115 -12.69 -2.98 -8.81
N ARG A 116 -12.48 -3.87 -9.78
CA ARG A 116 -12.76 -5.31 -9.62
C ARG A 116 -12.00 -5.95 -8.46
N PHE A 117 -10.78 -5.50 -8.21
CA PHE A 117 -9.98 -6.00 -7.09
C PHE A 117 -10.45 -5.44 -5.76
N ALA A 118 -10.91 -4.19 -5.72
CA ALA A 118 -11.51 -3.59 -4.53
C ALA A 118 -12.82 -4.29 -4.16
N GLU A 119 -13.66 -4.59 -5.14
CA GLU A 119 -14.89 -5.37 -4.94
C GLU A 119 -14.60 -6.78 -4.41
N LEU A 120 -13.62 -7.47 -5.00
CA LEU A 120 -13.20 -8.79 -4.54
C LEU A 120 -12.67 -8.76 -3.11
N PHE A 121 -11.82 -7.78 -2.79
CA PHE A 121 -11.31 -7.58 -1.44
C PHE A 121 -12.44 -7.30 -0.45
N ALA A 122 -13.34 -6.37 -0.78
CA ALA A 122 -14.48 -6.00 0.05
C ALA A 122 -15.43 -7.19 0.30
N HIS A 123 -15.67 -8.00 -0.73
CA HIS A 123 -16.51 -9.20 -0.61
C HIS A 123 -15.98 -10.19 0.45
N HIS A 124 -14.66 -10.39 0.49
CA HIS A 124 -14.06 -11.36 1.40
C HIS A 124 -13.72 -10.79 2.79
N SER A 125 -13.45 -9.49 2.90
CA SER A 125 -13.05 -8.86 4.16
C SER A 125 -14.20 -8.16 4.89
N GLY A 126 -15.26 -7.80 4.17
CA GLY A 126 -16.30 -6.91 4.68
C GLY A 126 -15.88 -5.43 4.80
N PHE A 127 -14.68 -5.06 4.35
CA PHE A 127 -14.25 -3.67 4.33
C PHE A 127 -15.11 -2.86 3.36
N PRO A 128 -15.62 -1.69 3.76
CA PRO A 128 -16.27 -0.78 2.82
C PRO A 128 -15.28 -0.28 1.77
N ILE A 129 -15.76 -0.05 0.54
CA ILE A 129 -14.97 0.56 -0.52
C ILE A 129 -15.12 2.08 -0.40
N GLU A 130 -14.00 2.78 -0.32
CA GLU A 130 -13.96 4.24 -0.36
C GLU A 130 -13.30 4.73 -1.65
N ARG A 131 -13.97 5.60 -2.37
CA ARG A 131 -13.42 6.19 -3.58
C ARG A 131 -12.46 7.32 -3.24
N SER A 132 -11.38 7.44 -4.01
CA SER A 132 -10.36 8.47 -3.79
C SER A 132 -10.90 9.90 -3.87
N ASP A 133 -11.97 10.15 -4.65
CA ASP A 133 -12.62 11.46 -4.76
C ASP A 133 -13.45 11.83 -3.51
N HIS A 134 -13.74 10.90 -2.63
CA HIS A 134 -14.39 11.12 -1.33
C HIS A 134 -13.40 11.28 -0.16
N LEU A 135 -12.11 11.09 -0.43
CA LEU A 135 -11.04 11.21 0.57
C LEU A 135 -10.31 12.57 0.44
N PRO A 136 -9.65 13.03 1.50
CA PRO A 136 -8.79 14.21 1.40
C PRO A 136 -7.75 14.05 0.28
N PRO A 137 -7.41 15.14 -0.44
CA PRO A 137 -6.40 15.09 -1.49
C PRO A 137 -5.06 14.54 -1.00
N THR A 138 -4.47 13.64 -1.79
CA THR A 138 -3.19 12.99 -1.49
C THR A 138 -2.17 13.28 -2.61
N PRO A 139 -1.66 14.53 -2.70
CA PRO A 139 -0.72 14.90 -3.76
C PRO A 139 0.55 14.05 -3.67
N GLY A 140 1.08 13.62 -4.81
CA GLY A 140 2.31 12.84 -4.88
C GLY A 140 2.26 11.46 -4.22
N SER A 141 1.05 10.90 -3.96
CA SER A 141 0.89 9.59 -3.35
C SER A 141 1.16 8.44 -4.31
N LEU A 142 1.35 7.24 -3.78
CA LEU A 142 1.43 6.00 -4.57
C LEU A 142 0.17 5.77 -5.40
N GLY A 143 -1.03 5.97 -4.86
CA GLY A 143 -2.27 5.87 -5.60
C GLY A 143 -2.30 6.81 -6.79
N SER A 144 -1.90 8.07 -6.58
CA SER A 144 -1.82 9.06 -7.66
C SER A 144 -0.77 8.72 -8.71
N TRP A 145 0.40 8.22 -8.30
CA TRP A 145 1.47 7.87 -9.24
C TRP A 145 1.19 6.53 -9.94
N ILE A 146 1.06 5.45 -9.20
CA ILE A 146 0.89 4.09 -9.76
C ILE A 146 -0.47 3.99 -10.46
N GLY A 147 -1.55 4.39 -9.78
CA GLY A 147 -2.90 4.24 -10.31
C GLY A 147 -3.21 5.20 -11.44
N ARG A 148 -2.98 6.50 -11.23
CA ARG A 148 -3.43 7.53 -12.19
C ARG A 148 -2.38 7.89 -13.23
N THR A 149 -1.09 7.89 -12.87
CA THR A 149 -0.02 8.25 -13.82
C THR A 149 0.45 7.05 -14.63
N LEU A 150 0.68 5.88 -14.00
CA LEU A 150 1.13 4.67 -14.70
C LEU A 150 -0.03 3.81 -15.23
N GLY A 151 -1.25 3.98 -14.73
CA GLY A 151 -2.41 3.17 -15.11
C GLY A 151 -2.35 1.74 -14.57
N VAL A 152 -1.55 1.47 -13.56
CA VAL A 152 -1.44 0.17 -12.91
C VAL A 152 -2.47 0.07 -11.78
N PRO A 153 -3.24 -1.03 -11.69
CA PRO A 153 -4.17 -1.24 -10.59
C PRO A 153 -3.46 -1.15 -9.24
N ILE A 154 -3.99 -0.34 -8.31
CA ILE A 154 -3.49 -0.27 -6.94
C ILE A 154 -4.62 -0.29 -5.93
N LEU A 155 -4.51 -1.15 -4.93
CA LEU A 155 -5.37 -1.15 -3.74
C LEU A 155 -4.61 -0.57 -2.56
N THR A 156 -5.27 0.32 -1.82
CA THR A 156 -4.82 0.83 -0.53
C THR A 156 -5.72 0.25 0.56
N LEU A 157 -5.14 -0.61 1.39
CA LEU A 157 -5.83 -1.23 2.52
C LEU A 157 -5.63 -0.33 3.73
N GLU A 158 -6.70 0.30 4.19
CA GLU A 158 -6.68 1.17 5.37
C GLU A 158 -7.21 0.39 6.57
N TYR A 159 -6.31 -0.08 7.41
CA TYR A 159 -6.66 -0.75 8.65
C TYR A 159 -7.12 0.25 9.71
N LEU A 160 -7.94 -0.20 10.65
CA LEU A 160 -8.27 0.63 11.82
C LEU A 160 -7.01 0.87 12.65
N ARG A 161 -6.60 2.12 12.79
CA ARG A 161 -5.41 2.48 13.57
C ARG A 161 -5.56 2.06 15.03
N GLY A 162 -4.54 1.38 15.55
CA GLY A 162 -4.51 0.85 16.90
C GLY A 162 -5.16 -0.54 17.04
N SER A 163 -5.62 -1.17 15.94
CA SER A 163 -6.05 -2.55 15.99
C SER A 163 -4.86 -3.50 16.18
N ASP A 164 -5.15 -4.67 16.73
CA ASP A 164 -4.14 -5.73 16.83
C ASP A 164 -3.73 -6.21 15.41
N PRO A 165 -2.44 -6.20 15.06
CA PRO A 165 -2.00 -6.58 13.73
C PRO A 165 -2.34 -8.01 13.35
N LEU A 166 -2.30 -8.97 14.30
CA LEU A 166 -2.64 -10.35 14.02
C LEU A 166 -4.14 -10.50 13.73
N ALA A 167 -5.00 -9.82 14.49
CA ALA A 167 -6.44 -9.79 14.20
C ALA A 167 -6.69 -9.17 12.82
N ALA A 168 -6.04 -8.05 12.50
CA ALA A 168 -6.15 -7.40 11.20
C ALA A 168 -5.76 -8.36 10.04
N TRP A 169 -4.70 -9.15 10.21
CA TRP A 169 -4.33 -10.19 9.26
C TRP A 169 -5.38 -11.28 9.13
N LEU A 170 -5.84 -11.84 10.25
CA LEU A 170 -6.84 -12.92 10.24
C LEU A 170 -8.15 -12.50 9.59
N ASP A 171 -8.55 -11.25 9.77
CA ASP A 171 -9.77 -10.68 9.17
C ASP A 171 -9.63 -10.44 7.65
N THR A 172 -8.41 -10.21 7.15
CA THR A 172 -8.19 -9.80 5.75
C THR A 172 -7.43 -10.80 4.90
N ARG A 173 -6.87 -11.87 5.48
CA ARG A 173 -6.00 -12.81 4.76
C ARG A 173 -6.67 -13.45 3.54
N GLU A 174 -7.94 -13.87 3.65
CA GLU A 174 -8.65 -14.49 2.54
C GLU A 174 -8.95 -13.48 1.43
N ALA A 175 -9.22 -12.22 1.80
CA ALA A 175 -9.41 -11.14 0.84
C ALA A 175 -8.09 -10.83 0.08
N ILE A 176 -6.98 -10.73 0.80
CA ILE A 176 -5.66 -10.51 0.19
C ILE A 176 -5.29 -11.67 -0.74
N LEU A 177 -5.49 -12.91 -0.28
CA LEU A 177 -5.21 -14.11 -1.10
C LEU A 177 -6.09 -14.15 -2.35
N ALA A 178 -7.38 -13.87 -2.25
CA ALA A 178 -8.28 -13.83 -3.39
C ALA A 178 -7.83 -12.79 -4.43
N VAL A 179 -7.46 -11.60 -3.99
CA VAL A 179 -6.97 -10.53 -4.86
C VAL A 179 -5.64 -10.91 -5.52
N VAL A 180 -4.66 -11.37 -4.76
CA VAL A 180 -3.33 -11.75 -5.27
C VAL A 180 -3.41 -12.88 -6.29
N LEU A 181 -4.28 -13.87 -6.05
CA LEU A 181 -4.43 -15.02 -6.96
C LEU A 181 -5.30 -14.72 -8.20
N SER A 182 -5.95 -13.55 -8.25
CA SER A 182 -6.76 -13.09 -9.39
C SER A 182 -6.06 -12.06 -10.29
N ALA A 183 -4.83 -11.67 -9.93
CA ALA A 183 -4.05 -10.64 -10.62
C ALA A 183 -3.46 -11.10 -11.98
#